data_a17f66508dec1fd13dcbf021870bcbeb
#
_entry.id   a17f66508dec1fd13dcbf021870bcbeb
#
_cell.length_a   1.000
_cell.length_b   1.000
_cell.length_c   1.000
_cell.angle_alpha   90.00
_cell.angle_beta   90.00
_cell.angle_gamma   90.00
#
_symmetry.space_group_name_H-M   'P 1'
#
loop_
_entity.id
_entity.type
_entity.pdbx_description
1 polymer ?
#
loop_
_entity_poly.entity_id
_entity_poly.type
_entity_poly.pdbx_seq_one_letter_code
_entity_poly.pdbx_strand_id
1 'polypeptide(L)'
;EGKPQTQEVFNKDVMADLTYALKSVVNGGTGAAALGLGRPAAGKTGTSQSNASAWFSAYTPQLAASVALFRDSASESLNGIGGLTSVTGGTFPAKIWTAFMKGALKDEPVMSFPAPANIGGLDPVVMTSGGRQSMKKK
;
A
#
# COMPACT_ATOMS: atom_id res chain seq x y z
N GLU A 1 -11.11 11.11 24.43
CA GLU A 1 -10.72 10.92 23.02
C GLU A 1 -10.96 12.21 22.26
N GLY A 2 -9.91 12.72 21.59
CA GLY A 2 -10.02 13.92 20.77
C GLY A 2 -10.86 13.62 19.52
N LYS A 3 -11.77 14.53 19.17
CA LYS A 3 -12.48 14.44 17.88
C LYS A 3 -11.49 14.81 16.77
N PRO A 4 -11.30 13.96 15.74
CA PRO A 4 -10.43 14.30 14.64
C PRO A 4 -10.95 15.56 13.92
N GLN A 5 -10.06 16.54 13.76
CA GLN A 5 -10.34 17.68 12.89
C GLN A 5 -9.93 17.27 11.47
N THR A 6 -10.89 17.08 10.60
CA THR A 6 -10.64 16.71 9.20
C THR A 6 -10.90 17.91 8.28
N GLN A 7 -9.98 18.12 7.34
CA GLN A 7 -10.13 19.06 6.25
C GLN A 7 -10.00 18.33 4.93
N GLU A 8 -10.93 18.51 4.01
CA GLU A 8 -10.79 17.99 2.64
C GLU A 8 -9.73 18.81 1.90
N VAL A 9 -8.61 18.20 1.55
CA VAL A 9 -7.48 18.85 0.86
C VAL A 9 -7.44 18.48 -0.62
N PHE A 10 -7.86 17.27 -0.96
CA PHE A 10 -7.85 16.75 -2.33
C PHE A 10 -9.25 16.42 -2.81
N ASN A 11 -9.47 16.59 -4.12
CA ASN A 11 -10.72 16.20 -4.76
C ASN A 11 -10.99 14.70 -4.57
N LYS A 12 -12.25 14.33 -4.35
CA LYS A 12 -12.68 12.93 -4.10
C LYS A 12 -12.36 12.00 -5.26
N ASP A 13 -12.46 12.48 -6.50
CA ASP A 13 -12.16 11.68 -7.69
C ASP A 13 -10.69 11.38 -7.81
N VAL A 14 -9.82 12.36 -7.51
CA VAL A 14 -8.36 12.16 -7.41
C VAL A 14 -8.04 11.10 -6.37
N MET A 15 -8.69 11.17 -5.21
CA MET A 15 -8.47 10.20 -4.12
C MET A 15 -8.99 8.81 -4.46
N ALA A 16 -10.07 8.70 -5.23
CA ALA A 16 -10.59 7.42 -5.70
C ALA A 16 -9.60 6.73 -6.67
N ASP A 17 -9.06 7.49 -7.63
CA ASP A 17 -8.07 6.97 -8.58
C ASP A 17 -6.73 6.62 -7.89
N LEU A 18 -6.27 7.46 -6.97
CA LEU A 18 -5.10 7.14 -6.14
C LEU A 18 -5.31 5.86 -5.33
N THR A 19 -6.46 5.72 -4.69
CA THR A 19 -6.80 4.52 -3.91
C THR A 19 -6.83 3.28 -4.80
N TYR A 20 -7.37 3.39 -6.01
CA TYR A 20 -7.35 2.30 -6.99
C TYR A 20 -5.92 1.85 -7.31
N ALA A 21 -5.01 2.80 -7.56
CA ALA A 21 -3.59 2.49 -7.79
C ALA A 21 -2.94 1.84 -6.56
N LEU A 22 -3.23 2.33 -5.35
CA LEU A 22 -2.68 1.78 -4.11
C LEU A 22 -3.25 0.40 -3.75
N LYS A 23 -4.48 0.07 -4.18
CA LYS A 23 -5.03 -1.29 -4.08
C LYS A 23 -4.23 -2.29 -4.90
N SER A 24 -3.68 -1.90 -6.04
CA SER A 24 -2.85 -2.77 -6.89
C SER A 24 -1.58 -3.24 -6.17
N VAL A 25 -1.04 -2.41 -5.27
CA VAL A 25 0.12 -2.78 -4.43
C VAL A 25 -0.21 -3.96 -3.50
N VAL A 26 -1.44 -4.01 -2.99
CA VAL A 26 -1.93 -5.09 -2.13
C VAL A 26 -2.39 -6.29 -2.97
N ASN A 27 -3.14 -6.07 -4.05
CA ASN A 27 -3.81 -7.12 -4.80
C ASN A 27 -2.87 -8.00 -5.67
N GLY A 28 -1.66 -7.55 -5.92
CA GLY A 28 -0.70 -8.32 -6.72
C GLY A 28 0.70 -7.72 -6.73
N GLY A 29 0.92 -6.68 -5.92
CA GLY A 29 2.19 -5.98 -5.83
C GLY A 29 2.98 -6.36 -4.57
N THR A 30 3.88 -5.47 -4.18
CA THR A 30 4.83 -5.66 -3.07
C THR A 30 4.17 -5.74 -1.69
N GLY A 31 2.91 -5.32 -1.56
CA GLY A 31 2.12 -5.37 -0.32
C GLY A 31 1.22 -6.60 -0.19
N ALA A 32 1.40 -7.63 -1.00
CA ALA A 32 0.49 -8.78 -1.08
C ALA A 32 0.27 -9.53 0.26
N ALA A 33 1.19 -9.42 1.23
CA ALA A 33 0.98 -9.96 2.57
C ALA A 33 -0.29 -9.37 3.25
N ALA A 34 -0.70 -8.16 2.88
CA ALA A 34 -1.91 -7.52 3.39
C ALA A 34 -3.22 -8.15 2.89
N LEU A 35 -3.20 -8.97 1.83
CA LEU A 35 -4.36 -9.78 1.41
C LEU A 35 -4.85 -10.69 2.54
N GLY A 36 -3.94 -11.13 3.41
CA GLY A 36 -4.29 -11.91 4.59
C GLY A 36 -5.27 -11.22 5.55
N LEU A 37 -5.53 -9.91 5.41
CA LEU A 37 -6.54 -9.19 6.18
C LEU A 37 -7.97 -9.67 5.86
N GLY A 38 -8.22 -10.09 4.60
CA GLY A 38 -9.54 -10.57 4.17
C GLY A 38 -10.57 -9.48 3.91
N ARG A 39 -10.12 -8.21 3.76
CA ARG A 39 -10.98 -7.06 3.40
C ARG A 39 -10.23 -6.07 2.52
N PRO A 40 -10.94 -5.14 1.81
CA PRO A 40 -10.28 -4.18 0.95
C PRO A 40 -9.24 -3.35 1.69
N ALA A 41 -8.03 -3.31 1.14
CA ALA A 41 -6.93 -2.50 1.65
C ALA A 41 -6.17 -1.84 0.50
N ALA A 42 -5.63 -0.66 0.77
CA ALA A 42 -4.81 0.10 -0.15
C ALA A 42 -3.57 0.60 0.60
N GLY A 43 -2.42 0.63 -0.06
CA GLY A 43 -1.20 1.04 0.64
C GLY A 43 0.06 1.00 -0.21
N LYS A 44 1.19 1.29 0.42
CA LYS A 44 2.50 1.34 -0.22
C LYS A 44 3.58 0.78 0.69
N THR A 45 4.44 -0.02 0.11
CA THR A 45 5.69 -0.45 0.75
C THR A 45 6.78 0.59 0.55
N GLY A 46 7.65 0.72 1.54
CA GLY A 46 8.88 1.50 1.46
C GLY A 46 10.07 0.66 1.93
N THR A 47 11.19 0.80 1.26
CA THR A 47 12.45 0.17 1.66
C THR A 47 13.56 1.16 1.34
N SER A 48 14.36 1.52 2.34
CA SER A 48 15.49 2.43 2.13
C SER A 48 16.68 1.71 1.51
N GLN A 49 17.68 2.48 1.08
CA GLN A 49 18.95 1.95 0.58
C GLN A 49 19.54 0.93 1.57
N SER A 50 20.13 -0.14 1.04
CA SER A 50 20.72 -1.22 1.82
C SER A 50 19.79 -1.88 2.84
N ASN A 51 18.47 -1.74 2.67
CA ASN A 51 17.44 -2.23 3.60
C ASN A 51 17.64 -1.73 5.05
N ALA A 52 18.11 -0.50 5.24
CA ALA A 52 18.31 0.07 6.57
C ALA A 52 16.99 0.41 7.27
N SER A 53 15.92 0.62 6.52
CA SER A 53 14.55 0.68 7.05
C SER A 53 13.55 0.03 6.09
N ALA A 54 12.48 -0.49 6.63
CA ALA A 54 11.41 -1.14 5.88
C ALA A 54 10.05 -0.64 6.41
N TRP A 55 9.18 -0.21 5.50
CA TRP A 55 7.91 0.45 5.82
C TRP A 55 6.75 -0.19 5.09
N PHE A 56 5.61 -0.26 5.74
CA PHE A 56 4.34 -0.51 5.10
C PHE A 56 3.29 0.44 5.67
N SER A 57 2.82 1.36 4.84
CA SER A 57 1.76 2.31 5.18
C SER A 57 0.53 1.96 4.35
N ALA A 58 -0.56 1.60 5.03
CA ALA A 58 -1.75 1.13 4.35
C ALA A 58 -3.02 1.44 5.18
N TYR A 59 -4.17 1.35 4.53
CA TYR A 59 -5.45 1.68 5.12
C TYR A 59 -6.58 0.84 4.54
N THR A 60 -7.63 0.71 5.31
CA THR A 60 -8.98 0.33 4.89
C THR A 60 -9.86 1.59 4.84
N PRO A 61 -11.12 1.54 4.39
CA PRO A 61 -12.00 2.71 4.48
C PRO A 61 -12.16 3.27 5.89
N GLN A 62 -11.93 2.47 6.94
CA GLN A 62 -12.20 2.85 8.34
C GLN A 62 -10.94 3.22 9.13
N LEU A 63 -9.79 2.63 8.80
CA LEU A 63 -8.59 2.73 9.63
C LEU A 63 -7.33 2.78 8.78
N ALA A 64 -6.42 3.69 9.12
CA ALA A 64 -5.08 3.77 8.56
C ALA A 64 -4.04 3.41 9.62
N ALA A 65 -3.00 2.68 9.22
CA ALA A 65 -1.87 2.38 10.06
C ALA A 65 -0.58 2.34 9.24
N SER A 66 0.54 2.62 9.91
CA SER A 66 1.88 2.53 9.31
C SER A 66 2.78 1.72 10.23
N VAL A 67 3.53 0.80 9.65
CA VAL A 67 4.53 -0.01 10.35
C VAL A 67 5.90 0.32 9.78
N ALA A 68 6.82 0.66 10.66
CA ALA A 68 8.22 0.91 10.35
C ALA A 68 9.11 -0.04 11.13
N LEU A 69 10.10 -0.61 10.45
CA LEU A 69 11.18 -1.36 11.06
C LEU A 69 12.50 -0.66 10.73
N PHE A 70 13.32 -0.48 11.73
CA PHE A 70 14.68 0.05 11.64
C PHE A 70 15.49 -0.42 12.85
N ARG A 71 16.81 -0.32 12.77
CA ARG A 71 17.71 -0.57 13.89
C ARG A 71 18.10 0.75 14.58
N ASP A 72 18.77 0.66 15.70
CA ASP A 72 19.23 1.83 16.45
C ASP A 72 20.15 2.73 15.61
N SER A 73 20.96 2.12 14.74
CA SER A 73 21.77 2.85 13.76
C SER A 73 21.04 2.94 12.41
N ALA A 74 20.89 4.15 11.87
CA ALA A 74 20.23 4.43 10.60
C ALA A 74 20.93 3.80 9.37
N SER A 75 22.19 3.40 9.49
CA SER A 75 22.97 2.76 8.44
C SER A 75 22.97 1.24 8.53
N GLU A 76 22.48 0.67 9.61
CA GLU A 76 22.51 -0.77 9.83
C GLU A 76 21.39 -1.48 9.08
N SER A 77 21.77 -2.47 8.27
CA SER A 77 20.82 -3.25 7.46
C SER A 77 19.90 -4.12 8.31
N LEU A 78 18.65 -4.23 7.89
CA LEU A 78 17.66 -5.17 8.43
C LEU A 78 17.85 -6.60 7.90
N ASN A 79 18.72 -6.82 6.93
CA ASN A 79 18.94 -8.14 6.33
C ASN A 79 19.38 -9.16 7.39
N GLY A 80 18.92 -10.40 7.24
CA GLY A 80 19.18 -11.49 8.18
C GLY A 80 18.21 -11.55 9.36
N ILE A 81 17.43 -10.50 9.65
CA ILE A 81 16.44 -10.52 10.73
C ILE A 81 15.39 -11.60 10.44
N GLY A 82 15.11 -12.42 11.45
CA GLY A 82 14.13 -13.50 11.35
C GLY A 82 14.43 -14.52 10.25
N GLY A 83 15.70 -14.67 9.86
CA GLY A 83 16.14 -15.60 8.83
C GLY A 83 15.88 -15.14 7.39
N LEU A 84 15.40 -13.90 7.17
CA LEU A 84 15.17 -13.37 5.84
C LEU A 84 16.45 -12.76 5.26
N THR A 85 16.87 -13.22 4.08
CA THR A 85 17.99 -12.64 3.34
C THR A 85 17.80 -11.17 3.06
N SER A 86 16.55 -10.74 2.80
CA SER A 86 16.19 -9.34 2.56
C SER A 86 14.93 -8.99 3.31
N VAL A 87 15.00 -7.96 4.15
CA VAL A 87 13.85 -7.42 4.87
C VAL A 87 13.38 -6.14 4.16
N THR A 88 12.20 -6.20 3.59
CA THR A 88 11.56 -5.11 2.84
C THR A 88 10.21 -4.75 3.44
N GLY A 89 9.59 -3.66 2.99
CA GLY A 89 8.25 -3.26 3.43
C GLY A 89 7.16 -4.32 3.20
N GLY A 90 7.33 -5.17 2.19
CA GLY A 90 6.40 -6.26 1.89
C GLY A 90 6.56 -7.50 2.76
N THR A 91 7.62 -7.59 3.57
CA THR A 91 7.90 -8.73 4.45
C THR A 91 7.28 -8.51 5.84
N PHE A 92 8.10 -8.33 6.89
CA PHE A 92 7.60 -8.14 8.25
C PHE A 92 6.66 -6.94 8.41
N PRO A 93 6.94 -5.73 7.86
CA PRO A 93 6.03 -4.60 8.04
C PRO A 93 4.61 -4.91 7.57
N ALA A 94 4.45 -5.49 6.37
CA ALA A 94 3.14 -5.82 5.84
C ALA A 94 2.43 -6.92 6.65
N LYS A 95 3.18 -7.92 7.16
CA LYS A 95 2.64 -8.97 8.05
C LYS A 95 2.18 -8.41 9.39
N ILE A 96 3.00 -7.55 10.02
CA ILE A 96 2.68 -6.89 11.29
C ILE A 96 1.45 -6.01 11.13
N TRP A 97 1.41 -5.21 10.06
CA TRP A 97 0.25 -4.38 9.71
C TRP A 97 -1.02 -5.25 9.59
N THR A 98 -0.93 -6.36 8.88
CA THR A 98 -2.06 -7.28 8.68
C THR A 98 -2.56 -7.85 10.00
N ALA A 99 -1.67 -8.28 10.89
CA ALA A 99 -2.02 -8.81 12.19
C ALA A 99 -2.69 -7.74 13.07
N PHE A 100 -2.11 -6.53 13.09
CA PHE A 100 -2.69 -5.39 13.81
C PHE A 100 -4.09 -5.05 13.31
N MET A 101 -4.26 -4.90 11.98
CA MET A 101 -5.55 -4.54 11.39
C MET A 101 -6.62 -5.62 11.58
N LYS A 102 -6.24 -6.89 11.60
CA LYS A 102 -7.17 -7.98 11.95
C LYS A 102 -7.75 -7.82 13.36
N GLY A 103 -6.90 -7.49 14.31
CA GLY A 103 -7.34 -7.24 15.68
C GLY A 103 -8.20 -5.98 15.81
N ALA A 104 -7.70 -4.88 15.24
CA ALA A 104 -8.35 -3.57 15.34
C ALA A 104 -9.73 -3.50 14.65
N LEU A 105 -9.92 -4.29 13.58
CA LEU A 105 -11.17 -4.29 12.80
C LEU A 105 -12.02 -5.55 13.00
N LYS A 106 -11.75 -6.32 14.06
CA LYS A 106 -12.39 -7.62 14.31
C LYS A 106 -13.92 -7.53 14.33
N ASP A 107 -14.44 -6.52 15.00
CA ASP A 107 -15.89 -6.32 15.20
C ASP A 107 -16.48 -5.25 14.28
N GLU A 108 -15.66 -4.72 13.35
CA GLU A 108 -16.08 -3.71 12.40
C GLU A 108 -16.63 -4.33 11.10
N PRO A 109 -17.67 -3.74 10.51
CA PRO A 109 -18.19 -4.21 9.22
C PRO A 109 -17.14 -4.07 8.11
N VAL A 110 -17.22 -4.95 7.11
CA VAL A 110 -16.35 -4.83 5.93
C VAL A 110 -16.90 -3.74 5.04
N MET A 111 -16.09 -2.70 4.79
CA MET A 111 -16.41 -1.59 3.89
C MET A 111 -15.60 -1.66 2.61
N SER A 112 -16.18 -1.13 1.52
CA SER A 112 -15.52 -1.00 0.22
C SER A 112 -15.05 0.42 -0.02
N PHE A 113 -13.94 0.56 -0.74
CA PHE A 113 -13.51 1.86 -1.27
C PHE A 113 -14.43 2.32 -2.40
N PRO A 114 -14.52 3.64 -2.65
CA PRO A 114 -15.16 4.16 -3.85
C PRO A 114 -14.56 3.53 -5.13
N ALA A 115 -15.38 3.43 -6.16
CA ALA A 115 -14.90 3.05 -7.49
C ALA A 115 -13.94 4.14 -8.02
N PRO A 116 -12.95 3.79 -8.88
CA PRO A 116 -12.12 4.80 -9.52
C PRO A 116 -12.95 5.72 -10.40
N ALA A 117 -12.62 7.01 -10.38
CA ALA A 117 -13.31 8.04 -11.15
C ALA A 117 -12.80 8.14 -12.60
N ASN A 118 -11.61 7.60 -12.89
CA ASN A 118 -10.95 7.60 -14.20
C ASN A 118 -10.77 9.02 -14.79
N ILE A 119 -10.41 9.98 -13.92
CA ILE A 119 -10.27 11.39 -14.32
C ILE A 119 -9.11 11.66 -15.27
N GLY A 120 -8.15 10.73 -15.36
CA GLY A 120 -6.96 10.87 -16.21
C GLY A 120 -7.19 10.67 -17.70
N GLY A 121 -8.34 10.15 -18.13
CA GLY A 121 -8.66 9.92 -19.53
C GLY A 121 -7.65 9.06 -20.30
N LEU A 122 -6.75 8.38 -19.61
CA LEU A 122 -5.82 7.44 -20.22
C LEU A 122 -6.56 6.12 -20.41
N ASP A 123 -6.77 5.74 -21.65
CA ASP A 123 -7.13 4.36 -21.97
C ASP A 123 -6.16 3.42 -21.22
N PRO A 124 -6.63 2.31 -20.65
CA PRO A 124 -5.76 1.37 -20.00
C PRO A 124 -4.64 0.98 -20.97
N VAL A 125 -3.41 1.27 -20.61
CA VAL A 125 -2.25 0.81 -21.37
C VAL A 125 -2.30 -0.71 -21.31
N VAL A 126 -2.83 -1.32 -22.37
CA VAL A 126 -2.77 -2.77 -22.56
C VAL A 126 -1.29 -3.10 -22.77
N MET A 127 -0.63 -3.52 -21.73
CA MET A 127 0.70 -4.11 -21.82
C MET A 127 0.57 -5.46 -22.51
N THR A 128 0.55 -5.43 -23.84
CA THR A 128 0.76 -6.66 -24.61
C THR A 128 2.24 -7.01 -24.52
N SER A 129 2.53 -8.17 -23.99
CA SER A 129 3.86 -8.74 -23.98
C SER A 129 4.37 -8.85 -25.43
N GLY A 130 5.29 -7.95 -25.81
CA GLY A 130 6.01 -7.97 -27.06
C GLY A 130 5.39 -7.13 -28.20
N GLY A 131 5.72 -5.85 -28.23
CA GLY A 131 5.44 -5.00 -29.39
C GLY A 131 5.90 -3.56 -29.20
N ARG A 132 6.81 -3.10 -30.06
CA ARG A 132 7.21 -1.69 -30.17
C ARG A 132 5.99 -0.82 -30.40
N GLN A 133 5.77 0.16 -29.53
CA GLN A 133 4.76 1.19 -29.77
C GLN A 133 5.20 2.13 -30.90
N SER A 134 4.40 2.18 -31.94
CA SER A 134 4.42 3.24 -32.92
C SER A 134 3.58 4.40 -32.39
N MET A 135 4.21 5.52 -32.05
CA MET A 135 3.51 6.76 -31.72
C MET A 135 2.85 7.31 -32.98
N LYS A 136 1.54 7.27 -33.08
CA LYS A 136 0.81 8.11 -34.04
C LYS A 136 0.62 9.49 -33.43
N LYS A 137 1.33 10.48 -33.99
CA LYS A 137 1.02 11.91 -33.78
C LYS A 137 -0.30 12.24 -34.47
N LYS A 138 -1.20 12.88 -33.75
CA LYS A 138 -2.23 13.77 -34.28
C LYS A 138 -1.81 15.20 -34.04
#